data_2a2de893b9ab848f2604cbaa095db6ba
#
_entry.id   2a2de893b9ab848f2604cbaa095db6ba
#
_cell.length_a   1.000
_cell.length_b   1.000
_cell.length_c   1.000
_cell.angle_alpha   90.00
_cell.angle_beta   90.00
_cell.angle_gamma   90.00
#
_symmetry.space_group_name_H-M   'P 1'
#
loop_
_entity.id
_entity.type
_entity.pdbx_description
1 polymer ?
#
loop_
_entity_poly.entity_id
_entity_poly.type
_entity_poly.pdbx_seq_one_letter_code
_entity_poly.pdbx_strand_id
1 'polypeptide(L)'
;MQHCAVRQRKLRESEEGTVRRHRIGGHPVGQLLPFPLLGAHQQAAVHGDPVLLHIAQRVLACLHINAGQAALLLISGGGNGILRILEEMQVPLNRIHHLFVTHEHTDHILGVIWMIRMIGTAIKKGNYEGIFHIYCHDGLIDTIQTFCRLTLQKKFCDLIGDPIQLIPVSDRETRQILDMEVTFFDIHSTKARQFGFRAVLPDGKIVCCPGDEPLNPLCEEFAKGADWLFHEAFCLYRDREIFSPYEKHHSTVKDACELAERLGARHLILWHTEDKTYPERAALYRAEGEA
;
A
#
# COMPACT_ATOMS: atom_id res chain seq x y z
N MET A 1 -33.43 35.66 -22.10
CA MET A 1 -34.69 35.17 -21.53
C MET A 1 -35.14 33.94 -22.30
N GLN A 2 -34.88 32.75 -21.79
CA GLN A 2 -35.57 31.52 -22.18
C GLN A 2 -35.38 30.51 -21.03
N HIS A 3 -36.51 30.13 -20.45
CA HIS A 3 -36.65 29.19 -19.35
C HIS A 3 -36.36 27.76 -19.83
N CYS A 4 -35.58 27.02 -19.08
CA CYS A 4 -35.50 25.59 -19.21
C CYS A 4 -36.10 24.93 -17.95
N ALA A 5 -37.26 24.31 -18.12
CA ALA A 5 -38.02 23.64 -17.09
C ALA A 5 -37.50 22.20 -16.91
N VAL A 6 -37.14 21.84 -15.69
CA VAL A 6 -36.78 20.48 -15.31
C VAL A 6 -38.06 19.73 -14.88
N ARG A 7 -38.37 18.66 -15.60
CA ARG A 7 -39.47 17.73 -15.29
C ARG A 7 -39.06 16.79 -14.16
N GLN A 8 -39.74 16.90 -13.03
CA GLN A 8 -39.73 15.87 -11.99
C GLN A 8 -40.55 14.66 -12.42
N ARG A 9 -39.99 13.46 -12.43
CA ARG A 9 -40.75 12.20 -12.48
C ARG A 9 -40.79 11.58 -11.08
N LYS A 10 -41.99 11.52 -10.51
CA LYS A 10 -42.36 10.67 -9.36
C LYS A 10 -42.26 9.20 -9.78
N LEU A 11 -41.55 8.39 -9.04
CA LEU A 11 -41.68 6.93 -9.04
C LEU A 11 -42.37 6.52 -7.74
N ARG A 12 -43.38 5.68 -7.91
CA ARG A 12 -44.28 5.16 -6.89
C ARG A 12 -43.61 4.06 -6.08
N GLU A 13 -43.95 4.05 -4.80
CA GLU A 13 -43.74 2.95 -3.85
C GLU A 13 -44.48 1.68 -4.31
N SER A 14 -43.85 0.51 -4.14
CA SER A 14 -44.54 -0.76 -4.00
C SER A 14 -43.68 -1.76 -3.21
N GLU A 15 -44.22 -2.09 -2.06
CA GLU A 15 -44.34 -3.41 -1.43
C GLU A 15 -43.19 -4.04 -0.67
N GLU A 16 -43.56 -4.32 0.56
CA GLU A 16 -42.92 -5.06 1.63
C GLU A 16 -42.42 -6.44 1.19
N GLY A 17 -41.18 -6.73 1.51
CA GLY A 17 -40.59 -8.07 1.47
C GLY A 17 -39.87 -8.39 2.78
N THR A 18 -40.54 -9.16 3.62
CA THR A 18 -40.07 -9.63 4.93
C THR A 18 -38.82 -10.51 4.77
N VAL A 19 -37.65 -10.03 5.16
CA VAL A 19 -36.44 -10.85 5.22
C VAL A 19 -36.26 -11.40 6.63
N ARG A 20 -36.45 -12.72 6.76
CA ARG A 20 -36.15 -13.52 7.96
C ARG A 20 -34.69 -13.39 8.38
N ARG A 21 -34.47 -12.92 9.60
CA ARG A 21 -33.15 -12.98 10.26
C ARG A 21 -32.83 -14.44 10.61
N HIS A 22 -31.90 -15.05 9.88
CA HIS A 22 -31.22 -16.24 10.37
C HIS A 22 -30.08 -15.82 11.31
N ARG A 23 -30.23 -16.20 12.59
CA ARG A 23 -29.11 -16.22 13.54
C ARG A 23 -28.14 -17.29 13.06
N ILE A 24 -26.94 -16.89 12.65
CA ILE A 24 -25.82 -17.80 12.48
C ILE A 24 -25.00 -17.72 13.76
N GLY A 25 -24.81 -18.91 14.37
CA GLY A 25 -24.13 -19.10 15.64
C GLY A 25 -22.67 -18.64 15.63
N GLY A 26 -22.22 -18.21 16.82
CA GLY A 26 -20.85 -17.76 17.02
C GLY A 26 -19.84 -18.86 16.73
N HIS A 27 -18.91 -18.54 15.81
CA HIS A 27 -17.65 -19.23 15.69
C HIS A 27 -16.56 -18.45 16.43
N PRO A 28 -15.61 -19.13 17.08
CA PRO A 28 -14.53 -18.47 17.79
C PRO A 28 -13.70 -17.65 16.82
N VAL A 29 -13.27 -16.47 17.27
CA VAL A 29 -12.37 -15.57 16.54
C VAL A 29 -11.08 -16.33 16.27
N GLY A 30 -11.02 -17.02 15.13
CA GLY A 30 -9.84 -17.67 14.61
C GLY A 30 -8.87 -16.63 14.04
N GLN A 31 -7.61 -16.87 14.25
CA GLN A 31 -6.46 -16.13 13.74
C GLN A 31 -6.71 -15.60 12.33
N LEU A 32 -6.90 -14.27 12.21
CA LEU A 32 -6.83 -13.59 10.93
C LEU A 32 -5.38 -13.67 10.46
N LEU A 33 -5.16 -14.38 9.36
CA LEU A 33 -3.90 -14.31 8.62
C LEU A 33 -3.61 -12.84 8.29
N PRO A 34 -2.35 -12.38 8.33
CA PRO A 34 -2.00 -10.96 8.18
C PRO A 34 -2.35 -10.33 6.84
N PHE A 35 -2.86 -11.10 5.88
CA PHE A 35 -3.28 -10.60 4.58
C PHE A 35 -4.60 -11.25 4.18
N PRO A 36 -5.69 -10.50 3.95
CA PRO A 36 -6.83 -11.01 3.21
C PRO A 36 -6.41 -11.05 1.73
N LEU A 37 -5.75 -12.11 1.34
CA LEU A 37 -5.21 -12.26 0.03
C LEU A 37 -5.92 -13.35 -0.73
N LEU A 38 -6.36 -12.96 -1.92
CA LEU A 38 -6.24 -13.66 -3.19
C LEU A 38 -6.52 -15.16 -3.15
N GLY A 39 -7.63 -15.52 -3.76
CA GLY A 39 -7.95 -16.92 -4.06
C GLY A 39 -6.84 -17.60 -4.87
N ALA A 40 -6.66 -18.89 -4.55
CA ALA A 40 -5.89 -19.92 -5.22
C ALA A 40 -4.37 -19.84 -5.09
N HIS A 41 -3.85 -20.68 -4.18
CA HIS A 41 -2.44 -21.09 -4.14
C HIS A 41 -2.17 -22.11 -5.25
N GLN A 42 -1.16 -21.88 -6.09
CA GLN A 42 -0.47 -22.91 -6.84
C GLN A 42 1.04 -22.75 -6.64
N GLN A 43 1.72 -23.85 -6.38
CA GLN A 43 3.15 -23.93 -6.12
C GLN A 43 3.88 -24.22 -7.44
N ALA A 44 4.90 -23.40 -7.76
CA ALA A 44 5.88 -23.73 -8.77
C ALA A 44 7.16 -24.24 -8.08
N ALA A 45 7.66 -25.39 -8.48
CA ALA A 45 8.84 -26.03 -7.88
C ALA A 45 10.05 -25.88 -8.78
N VAL A 46 11.09 -25.21 -8.29
CA VAL A 46 12.47 -25.33 -8.80
C VAL A 46 13.42 -25.29 -7.59
N HIS A 47 14.49 -26.09 -7.60
CA HIS A 47 15.46 -26.41 -6.55
C HIS A 47 15.72 -25.33 -5.49
N GLY A 48 15.05 -25.46 -4.37
CA GLY A 48 14.92 -24.56 -3.24
C GLY A 48 13.45 -24.49 -2.84
N ASP A 49 13.11 -24.03 -1.65
CA ASP A 49 11.70 -23.79 -1.32
C ASP A 49 11.13 -22.81 -2.36
N PRO A 50 9.99 -23.15 -3.02
CA PRO A 50 9.50 -22.34 -4.14
C PRO A 50 9.10 -20.94 -3.66
N VAL A 51 9.53 -19.89 -4.39
CA VAL A 51 9.04 -18.53 -4.19
C VAL A 51 7.56 -18.49 -4.55
N LEU A 52 6.69 -18.16 -3.59
CA LEU A 52 5.26 -18.00 -3.87
C LEU A 52 5.01 -16.59 -4.43
N LEU A 53 4.59 -16.55 -5.70
CA LEU A 53 4.30 -15.31 -6.42
C LEU A 53 2.89 -14.82 -6.13
N HIS A 54 2.80 -13.57 -5.70
CA HIS A 54 1.54 -12.85 -5.51
C HIS A 54 1.51 -11.60 -6.38
N ILE A 55 0.36 -11.28 -6.96
CA ILE A 55 0.19 -10.09 -7.77
C ILE A 55 -0.78 -9.15 -7.09
N ALA A 56 -0.29 -8.01 -6.64
CA ALA A 56 -1.11 -6.98 -6.08
C ALA A 56 -1.86 -6.25 -7.19
N GLN A 57 -3.14 -6.49 -7.33
CA GLN A 57 -3.98 -5.76 -8.28
C GLN A 57 -4.17 -4.29 -7.88
N ARG A 58 -3.90 -3.96 -6.61
CA ARG A 58 -4.00 -2.61 -6.05
C ARG A 58 -2.96 -2.45 -4.96
N VAL A 59 -2.26 -1.34 -5.00
CA VAL A 59 -1.07 -1.12 -4.18
C VAL A 59 -1.44 -0.51 -2.85
N LEU A 60 -1.68 -1.37 -1.89
CA LEU A 60 -1.74 -1.01 -0.48
C LEU A 60 -1.17 -2.18 0.33
N ALA A 61 0.03 -2.03 0.85
CA ALA A 61 0.51 -2.93 1.88
C ALA A 61 -0.03 -2.43 3.23
N CYS A 62 -1.10 -3.03 3.69
CA CYS A 62 -1.57 -2.84 5.05
C CYS A 62 -1.04 -4.00 5.89
N LEU A 63 -0.02 -3.76 6.70
CA LEU A 63 0.40 -4.68 7.74
C LEU A 63 -0.60 -4.54 8.90
N HIS A 64 -1.63 -5.39 8.88
CA HIS A 64 -2.59 -5.45 9.97
C HIS A 64 -2.03 -6.37 11.05
N ILE A 65 -1.56 -5.75 12.12
CA ILE A 65 -1.11 -6.51 13.28
C ILE A 65 -2.24 -6.60 14.29
N ASN A 66 -2.45 -7.80 14.79
CA ASN A 66 -3.57 -8.21 15.63
C ASN A 66 -3.47 -7.68 17.07
N ALA A 67 -2.90 -6.50 17.27
CA ALA A 67 -2.81 -5.82 18.56
C ALA A 67 -4.09 -5.05 18.93
N GLY A 68 -5.22 -5.47 18.42
CA GLY A 68 -6.55 -5.01 18.86
C GLY A 68 -6.91 -3.56 18.54
N GLN A 69 -6.00 -2.62 18.31
CA GLN A 69 -6.34 -1.20 18.25
C GLN A 69 -5.61 -0.33 17.20
N ALA A 70 -4.46 -0.70 16.68
CA ALA A 70 -3.71 0.13 15.73
C ALA A 70 -3.33 -0.62 14.45
N ALA A 71 -3.25 0.09 13.34
CA ALA A 71 -2.76 -0.45 12.07
C ALA A 71 -1.62 0.41 11.53
N LEU A 72 -0.56 -0.23 11.05
CA LEU A 72 0.45 0.39 10.22
C LEU A 72 0.00 0.30 8.77
N LEU A 73 -0.13 1.43 8.14
CA LEU A 73 -0.41 1.54 6.72
C LEU A 73 0.86 1.94 5.98
N LEU A 74 1.31 1.06 5.10
CA LEU A 74 2.43 1.36 4.23
C LEU A 74 1.86 1.78 2.88
N ILE A 75 2.03 3.04 2.54
CA ILE A 75 1.64 3.56 1.24
C ILE A 75 2.87 3.61 0.35
N SER A 76 2.93 2.63 -0.51
CA SER A 76 3.71 2.69 -1.70
C SER A 76 2.71 2.64 -2.86
N GLY A 77 2.45 3.77 -3.53
CA GLY A 77 1.44 3.87 -4.57
C GLY A 77 -0.01 4.08 -4.10
N GLY A 78 -0.22 4.61 -2.90
CA GLY A 78 -1.54 4.93 -2.36
C GLY A 78 -2.17 6.21 -2.90
N GLY A 79 -1.97 6.53 -4.20
CA GLY A 79 -2.48 7.75 -4.81
C GLY A 79 -3.99 7.95 -4.68
N ASN A 80 -4.63 8.23 -5.76
CA ASN A 80 -6.02 8.69 -5.78
C ASN A 80 -7.07 7.64 -5.32
N GLY A 81 -6.71 6.37 -5.15
CA GLY A 81 -7.63 5.27 -4.81
C GLY A 81 -7.62 4.81 -3.35
N ILE A 82 -6.78 5.38 -2.48
CA ILE A 82 -6.52 4.87 -1.12
C ILE A 82 -7.78 4.64 -0.29
N LEU A 83 -8.70 5.60 -0.27
CA LEU A 83 -9.91 5.52 0.55
C LEU A 83 -10.81 4.38 0.15
N ARG A 84 -10.96 4.15 -1.17
CA ARG A 84 -11.74 3.04 -1.69
C ARG A 84 -11.08 1.69 -1.38
N ILE A 85 -9.76 1.60 -1.51
CA ILE A 85 -9.01 0.38 -1.19
C ILE A 85 -9.19 0.03 0.29
N LEU A 86 -9.09 1.02 1.20
CA LEU A 86 -9.31 0.81 2.63
C LEU A 86 -10.74 0.33 2.93
N GLU A 87 -11.74 0.90 2.25
CA GLU A 87 -13.13 0.47 2.37
C GLU A 87 -13.32 -0.98 1.89
N GLU A 88 -12.79 -1.33 0.70
CA GLU A 88 -12.83 -2.69 0.16
C GLU A 88 -12.10 -3.71 1.06
N MET A 89 -11.02 -3.31 1.71
CA MET A 89 -10.28 -4.10 2.69
C MET A 89 -10.93 -4.12 4.07
N GLN A 90 -12.01 -3.37 4.28
CA GLN A 90 -12.68 -3.20 5.57
C GLN A 90 -11.75 -2.67 6.68
N VAL A 91 -10.78 -1.84 6.33
CA VAL A 91 -9.88 -1.17 7.26
C VAL A 91 -10.45 0.20 7.62
N PRO A 92 -10.98 0.37 8.84
CA PRO A 92 -11.57 1.64 9.24
C PRO A 92 -10.48 2.69 9.51
N LEU A 93 -10.69 3.92 9.03
CA LEU A 93 -9.70 5.01 9.13
C LEU A 93 -9.28 5.33 10.56
N ASN A 94 -10.18 5.20 11.53
CA ASN A 94 -9.88 5.44 12.95
C ASN A 94 -9.00 4.36 13.60
N ARG A 95 -8.63 3.31 12.85
CA ARG A 95 -7.67 2.28 13.27
C ARG A 95 -6.26 2.52 12.69
N ILE A 96 -6.11 3.48 11.78
CA ILE A 96 -4.83 3.76 11.12
C ILE A 96 -4.13 4.87 11.88
N HIS A 97 -3.06 4.51 12.60
CA HIS A 97 -2.27 5.45 13.39
C HIS A 97 -0.88 5.70 12.84
N HIS A 98 -0.42 4.86 11.90
CA HIS A 98 0.91 4.95 11.32
C HIS A 98 0.82 4.84 9.81
N LEU A 99 1.48 5.75 9.12
CA LEU A 99 1.57 5.82 7.67
C LEU A 99 3.03 6.05 7.28
N PHE A 100 3.54 5.26 6.31
CA PHE A 100 4.83 5.53 5.70
C PHE A 100 4.64 5.97 4.25
N VAL A 101 5.36 7.00 3.84
CA VAL A 101 5.33 7.57 2.48
C VAL A 101 6.73 7.47 1.88
N THR A 102 6.84 6.82 0.73
CA THR A 102 8.12 6.56 0.07
C THR A 102 8.72 7.80 -0.56
N HIS A 103 7.94 8.54 -1.35
CA HIS A 103 8.39 9.72 -2.11
C HIS A 103 7.22 10.61 -2.59
N GLU A 104 7.54 11.68 -3.34
CA GLU A 104 6.61 12.76 -3.71
C GLU A 104 5.84 12.57 -5.01
N HIS A 105 5.98 11.50 -5.78
CA HIS A 105 5.20 11.33 -7.00
C HIS A 105 3.70 11.30 -6.72
N THR A 106 2.89 11.72 -7.69
CA THR A 106 1.45 11.94 -7.52
C THR A 106 0.68 10.69 -7.13
N ASP A 107 1.10 9.54 -7.62
CA ASP A 107 0.53 8.22 -7.31
C ASP A 107 0.86 7.72 -5.90
N HIS A 108 1.73 8.44 -5.16
CA HIS A 108 2.08 8.19 -3.77
C HIS A 108 1.53 9.28 -2.84
N ILE A 109 1.83 10.56 -3.12
CA ILE A 109 1.55 11.64 -2.18
C ILE A 109 0.08 12.07 -2.12
N LEU A 110 -0.69 11.96 -3.23
CA LEU A 110 -2.09 12.43 -3.23
C LEU A 110 -2.97 11.65 -2.25
N GLY A 111 -2.69 10.37 -2.04
CA GLY A 111 -3.36 9.56 -1.03
C GLY A 111 -3.12 10.07 0.38
N VAL A 112 -1.91 10.56 0.66
CA VAL A 112 -1.54 11.15 1.96
C VAL A 112 -2.40 12.36 2.28
N ILE A 113 -2.61 13.25 1.30
CA ILE A 113 -3.45 14.45 1.46
C ILE A 113 -4.90 14.05 1.77
N TRP A 114 -5.42 13.03 1.10
CA TRP A 114 -6.74 12.48 1.41
C TRP A 114 -6.79 11.87 2.81
N MET A 115 -5.77 11.14 3.24
CA MET A 115 -5.69 10.57 4.59
C MET A 115 -5.68 11.67 5.66
N ILE A 116 -4.86 12.71 5.50
CA ILE A 116 -4.82 13.87 6.41
C ILE A 116 -6.21 14.53 6.50
N ARG A 117 -6.88 14.74 5.37
CA ARG A 117 -8.22 15.33 5.34
C ARG A 117 -9.26 14.47 6.07
N MET A 118 -9.27 13.16 5.81
CA MET A 118 -10.28 12.25 6.34
C MET A 118 -10.07 11.96 7.82
N ILE A 119 -8.83 11.70 8.23
CA ILE A 119 -8.46 11.52 9.65
C ILE A 119 -8.69 12.84 10.40
N GLY A 120 -8.29 13.99 9.84
CA GLY A 120 -8.58 15.29 10.42
C GLY A 120 -10.07 15.57 10.57
N THR A 121 -10.91 15.06 9.67
CA THR A 121 -12.37 15.12 9.82
C THR A 121 -12.85 14.24 10.98
N ALA A 122 -12.29 13.04 11.12
CA ALA A 122 -12.63 12.12 12.19
C ALA A 122 -12.20 12.68 13.57
N ILE A 123 -11.00 13.26 13.67
CA ILE A 123 -10.50 13.95 14.88
C ILE A 123 -11.48 15.06 15.29
N LYS A 124 -11.87 15.95 14.37
CA LYS A 124 -12.79 17.06 14.66
C LYS A 124 -14.20 16.61 15.04
N LYS A 125 -14.60 15.42 14.70
CA LYS A 125 -15.88 14.81 15.09
C LYS A 125 -15.79 13.98 16.36
N GLY A 126 -14.61 13.84 16.98
CA GLY A 126 -14.39 12.97 18.12
C GLY A 126 -14.46 11.47 17.82
N ASN A 127 -14.25 11.09 16.56
CA ASN A 127 -14.31 9.70 16.09
C ASN A 127 -12.91 9.09 15.82
N TYR A 128 -11.87 9.79 16.23
CA TYR A 128 -10.47 9.35 16.10
C TYR A 128 -9.74 9.73 17.40
N GLU A 129 -9.13 8.75 18.04
CA GLU A 129 -8.38 8.92 19.28
C GLU A 129 -6.88 8.69 19.02
N GLY A 130 -6.03 9.44 19.74
CA GLY A 130 -4.58 9.31 19.62
C GLY A 130 -3.97 10.15 18.51
N ILE A 131 -2.74 9.80 18.14
CA ILE A 131 -1.90 10.55 17.21
C ILE A 131 -1.84 9.78 15.87
N PHE A 132 -1.89 10.51 14.78
CA PHE A 132 -1.62 9.98 13.44
C PHE A 132 -0.19 10.33 13.03
N HIS A 133 0.65 9.33 12.91
CA HIS A 133 2.06 9.44 12.55
C HIS A 133 2.25 9.19 11.05
N ILE A 134 2.92 10.11 10.38
CA ILE A 134 3.29 10.00 8.96
C ILE A 134 4.82 10.02 8.88
N TYR A 135 5.41 8.87 8.58
CA TYR A 135 6.84 8.71 8.42
C TYR A 135 7.23 8.97 6.97
N CYS A 136 8.27 9.75 6.74
CA CYS A 136 8.80 10.04 5.40
C CYS A 136 10.22 10.60 5.53
N HIS A 137 11.00 10.65 4.43
CA HIS A 137 12.26 11.36 4.47
C HIS A 137 12.04 12.87 4.71
N ASP A 138 13.04 13.56 5.23
CA ASP A 138 12.95 14.96 5.65
C ASP A 138 12.48 15.92 4.54
N GLY A 139 12.99 15.76 3.31
CA GLY A 139 12.59 16.61 2.18
C GLY A 139 11.11 16.49 1.80
N LEU A 140 10.45 15.39 2.15
CA LEU A 140 9.04 15.17 1.82
C LEU A 140 8.09 15.93 2.76
N ILE A 141 8.56 16.32 3.95
CA ILE A 141 7.75 17.06 4.94
C ILE A 141 7.24 18.38 4.35
N ASP A 142 8.13 19.17 3.76
CA ASP A 142 7.76 20.46 3.17
C ASP A 142 6.81 20.29 1.98
N THR A 143 7.00 19.24 1.20
CA THR A 143 6.13 18.88 0.08
C THR A 143 4.72 18.57 0.58
N ILE A 144 4.56 17.66 1.58
CA ILE A 144 3.26 17.31 2.18
C ILE A 144 2.58 18.57 2.74
N GLN A 145 3.30 19.36 3.53
CA GLN A 145 2.74 20.59 4.11
C GLN A 145 2.30 21.60 3.04
N THR A 146 3.07 21.73 1.95
CA THR A 146 2.73 22.61 0.84
C THR A 146 1.46 22.16 0.14
N PHE A 147 1.36 20.87 -0.21
CA PHE A 147 0.12 20.31 -0.77
C PHE A 147 -1.07 20.51 0.14
N CYS A 148 -0.91 20.30 1.45
CA CYS A 148 -1.97 20.54 2.43
C CYS A 148 -2.40 22.01 2.42
N ARG A 149 -1.46 22.95 2.46
CA ARG A 149 -1.77 24.41 2.44
C ARG A 149 -2.50 24.84 1.18
N LEU A 150 -2.17 24.24 0.03
CA LEU A 150 -2.77 24.58 -1.27
C LEU A 150 -4.14 23.95 -1.49
N THR A 151 -4.42 22.81 -0.87
CA THR A 151 -5.58 21.96 -1.22
C THR A 151 -6.56 21.76 -0.08
N LEU A 152 -6.15 21.89 1.18
CA LEU A 152 -6.98 21.66 2.34
C LEU A 152 -7.44 22.96 2.99
N GLN A 153 -8.58 22.91 3.68
CA GLN A 153 -9.01 24.01 4.55
C GLN A 153 -8.06 24.16 5.73
N LYS A 154 -7.80 25.41 6.14
CA LYS A 154 -6.93 25.75 7.26
C LYS A 154 -7.14 24.87 8.51
N LYS A 155 -8.40 24.58 8.85
CA LYS A 155 -8.75 23.74 10.02
C LYS A 155 -8.14 22.33 10.01
N PHE A 156 -7.74 21.80 8.83
CA PHE A 156 -7.05 20.51 8.70
C PHE A 156 -5.54 20.71 8.74
N CYS A 157 -5.03 21.78 8.12
CA CYS A 157 -3.62 22.13 8.19
C CYS A 157 -3.17 22.41 9.64
N ASP A 158 -4.04 23.03 10.43
CA ASP A 158 -3.78 23.33 11.85
C ASP A 158 -3.67 22.09 12.75
N LEU A 159 -4.04 20.91 12.25
CA LEU A 159 -3.84 19.63 12.96
C LEU A 159 -2.45 19.02 12.71
N ILE A 160 -1.71 19.55 11.74
CA ILE A 160 -0.34 19.10 11.47
C ILE A 160 0.58 19.69 12.54
N GLY A 161 1.28 18.80 13.24
CA GLY A 161 2.07 19.09 14.44
C GLY A 161 1.49 18.38 15.64
N ASP A 162 0.17 18.53 15.89
CA ASP A 162 -0.60 17.81 16.91
C ASP A 162 -2.11 17.88 16.56
N PRO A 163 -2.81 16.73 16.42
CA PRO A 163 -2.37 15.34 16.60
C PRO A 163 -1.88 14.62 15.34
N ILE A 164 -1.68 15.31 14.21
CA ILE A 164 -1.11 14.70 12.98
C ILE A 164 0.37 15.05 12.92
N GLN A 165 1.25 14.07 13.07
CA GLN A 165 2.69 14.28 13.13
C GLN A 165 3.36 13.81 11.84
N LEU A 166 4.14 14.71 11.21
CA LEU A 166 5.07 14.37 10.13
C LEU A 166 6.43 14.05 10.77
N ILE A 167 6.88 12.81 10.63
CA ILE A 167 8.06 12.29 11.32
C ILE A 167 9.15 12.01 10.29
N PRO A 168 10.24 12.79 10.30
CA PRO A 168 11.36 12.51 9.42
C PRO A 168 12.05 11.20 9.82
N VAL A 169 12.41 10.42 8.81
CA VAL A 169 13.24 9.23 8.93
C VAL A 169 14.50 9.38 8.10
N SER A 170 15.60 8.82 8.61
CA SER A 170 16.91 8.85 7.96
C SER A 170 17.26 7.49 7.35
N ASP A 171 18.23 7.49 6.43
CA ASP A 171 18.76 6.25 5.88
C ASP A 171 19.29 5.34 7.00
N ARG A 172 18.93 4.06 6.94
CA ARG A 172 19.28 3.01 7.92
C ARG A 172 18.73 3.24 9.33
N GLU A 173 17.83 4.18 9.49
CA GLU A 173 17.17 4.41 10.78
C GLU A 173 16.18 3.31 11.11
N THR A 174 16.30 2.76 12.31
CA THR A 174 15.37 1.74 12.84
C THR A 174 14.50 2.32 13.94
N ARG A 175 13.20 2.05 13.87
CA ARG A 175 12.19 2.45 14.87
C ARG A 175 11.32 1.29 15.27
N GLN A 176 10.90 1.30 16.53
CA GLN A 176 9.78 0.47 16.97
C GLN A 176 8.47 1.15 16.58
N ILE A 177 7.70 0.50 15.71
CA ILE A 177 6.38 0.97 15.29
C ILE A 177 5.39 -0.15 15.59
N LEU A 178 4.47 0.12 16.52
CA LEU A 178 3.66 -0.92 17.15
C LEU A 178 4.56 -1.97 17.80
N ASP A 179 4.39 -3.24 17.44
CA ASP A 179 5.19 -4.37 17.90
C ASP A 179 6.23 -4.85 16.86
N MET A 180 6.54 -4.00 15.87
CA MET A 180 7.50 -4.30 14.79
C MET A 180 8.75 -3.44 14.92
N GLU A 181 9.88 -4.01 14.52
CA GLU A 181 11.10 -3.27 14.25
C GLU A 181 11.13 -2.88 12.76
N VAL A 182 11.06 -1.58 12.46
CA VAL A 182 11.02 -1.05 11.09
C VAL A 182 12.29 -0.27 10.81
N THR A 183 13.06 -0.72 9.83
CA THR A 183 14.24 -0.03 9.30
C THR A 183 13.88 0.64 7.99
N PHE A 184 14.12 1.94 7.90
CA PHE A 184 13.96 2.73 6.68
C PHE A 184 15.30 2.83 5.97
N PHE A 185 15.31 2.84 4.63
CA PHE A 185 16.53 2.96 3.85
C PHE A 185 16.31 3.75 2.57
N ASP A 186 17.31 4.56 2.20
CA ASP A 186 17.35 5.26 0.92
C ASP A 186 17.58 4.23 -0.20
N ILE A 187 16.71 4.19 -1.20
CA ILE A 187 16.84 3.25 -2.31
C ILE A 187 17.82 3.72 -3.38
N HIS A 188 18.41 4.90 -3.20
CA HIS A 188 19.31 5.54 -4.16
C HIS A 188 18.66 5.78 -5.53
N SER A 189 17.39 6.19 -5.53
CA SER A 189 16.66 6.56 -6.74
C SER A 189 17.33 7.71 -7.47
N THR A 190 17.32 7.64 -8.81
CA THR A 190 17.84 8.67 -9.69
C THR A 190 16.78 9.67 -10.14
N LYS A 191 15.50 9.42 -9.83
CA LYS A 191 14.37 10.27 -10.22
C LYS A 191 14.00 11.26 -9.12
N ALA A 192 13.65 10.73 -7.97
CA ALA A 192 13.27 11.48 -6.79
C ALA A 192 13.80 10.74 -5.56
N ARG A 193 14.18 11.47 -4.52
CA ARG A 193 14.62 10.81 -3.29
C ARG A 193 13.51 9.93 -2.74
N GLN A 194 13.82 8.65 -2.58
CA GLN A 194 12.85 7.65 -2.22
C GLN A 194 13.38 6.71 -1.16
N PHE A 195 12.54 6.38 -0.20
CA PHE A 195 12.86 5.43 0.86
C PHE A 195 12.03 4.15 0.72
N GLY A 196 12.69 3.03 0.98
CA GLY A 196 12.07 1.74 1.23
C GLY A 196 12.03 1.44 2.73
N PHE A 197 11.48 0.29 3.08
CA PHE A 197 11.50 -0.19 4.45
C PHE A 197 11.72 -1.71 4.53
N ARG A 198 12.28 -2.13 5.66
CA ARG A 198 12.32 -3.52 6.12
C ARG A 198 11.66 -3.59 7.50
N ALA A 199 10.69 -4.46 7.67
CA ALA A 199 10.01 -4.67 8.95
C ALA A 199 10.24 -6.09 9.45
N VAL A 200 10.62 -6.24 10.72
CA VAL A 200 10.61 -7.51 11.43
C VAL A 200 9.34 -7.58 12.25
N LEU A 201 8.51 -8.57 11.95
CA LEU A 201 7.23 -8.80 12.60
C LEU A 201 7.43 -9.49 13.96
N PRO A 202 6.42 -9.49 14.86
CA PRO A 202 6.53 -10.13 16.18
C PRO A 202 6.83 -11.64 16.14
N ASP A 203 6.46 -12.32 15.06
CA ASP A 203 6.76 -13.74 14.82
C ASP A 203 8.15 -13.97 14.18
N GLY A 204 8.94 -12.91 14.03
CA GLY A 204 10.29 -12.93 13.44
C GLY A 204 10.30 -12.91 11.91
N LYS A 205 9.15 -12.88 11.23
CA LYS A 205 9.11 -12.78 9.77
C LYS A 205 9.54 -11.41 9.29
N ILE A 206 10.14 -11.39 8.11
CA ILE A 206 10.69 -10.20 7.48
C ILE A 206 9.80 -9.79 6.31
N VAL A 207 9.38 -8.52 6.32
CA VAL A 207 8.72 -7.86 5.19
C VAL A 207 9.66 -6.79 4.67
N CYS A 208 9.91 -6.76 3.36
CA CYS A 208 10.70 -5.73 2.71
C CYS A 208 9.96 -5.13 1.52
N CYS A 209 9.97 -3.81 1.42
CA CYS A 209 9.44 -3.05 0.28
C CYS A 209 10.48 -2.00 -0.12
N PRO A 210 11.22 -2.21 -1.22
CA PRO A 210 12.27 -1.30 -1.66
C PRO A 210 11.76 -0.06 -2.41
N GLY A 211 10.45 0.12 -2.54
CA GLY A 211 9.90 1.25 -3.28
C GLY A 211 9.47 0.89 -4.70
N ASP A 212 9.29 1.89 -5.59
CA ASP A 212 8.74 1.74 -6.93
C ASP A 212 9.80 1.72 -8.05
N GLU A 213 11.05 1.51 -7.70
CA GLU A 213 12.15 1.25 -8.62
C GLU A 213 12.75 -0.14 -8.35
N PRO A 214 13.51 -0.72 -9.30
CA PRO A 214 14.24 -1.95 -9.08
C PRO A 214 15.15 -1.84 -7.84
N LEU A 215 15.20 -2.91 -7.06
CA LEU A 215 16.07 -2.93 -5.86
C LEU A 215 17.51 -2.63 -6.24
N ASN A 216 18.03 -1.54 -5.69
CA ASN A 216 19.46 -1.19 -5.85
C ASN A 216 20.35 -2.25 -5.18
N PRO A 217 21.44 -2.70 -5.83
CA PRO A 217 22.37 -3.64 -5.22
C PRO A 217 22.92 -3.23 -3.84
N LEU A 218 23.04 -1.93 -3.58
CA LEU A 218 23.45 -1.39 -2.26
C LEU A 218 22.41 -1.64 -1.16
N CYS A 219 21.17 -1.99 -1.53
CA CYS A 219 20.05 -2.21 -0.62
C CYS A 219 19.67 -3.70 -0.49
N GLU A 220 20.38 -4.63 -1.16
CA GLU A 220 20.06 -6.07 -1.14
C GLU A 220 20.06 -6.67 0.27
N GLU A 221 20.90 -6.14 1.16
CA GLU A 221 20.95 -6.60 2.55
C GLU A 221 19.60 -6.49 3.29
N PHE A 222 18.77 -5.48 2.95
CA PHE A 222 17.45 -5.30 3.56
C PHE A 222 16.41 -6.31 3.05
N ALA A 223 16.56 -6.78 1.81
CA ALA A 223 15.62 -7.70 1.16
C ALA A 223 16.04 -9.17 1.27
N LYS A 224 17.32 -9.45 1.56
CA LYS A 224 17.85 -10.81 1.63
C LYS A 224 17.11 -11.67 2.67
N GLY A 225 16.61 -12.83 2.22
CA GLY A 225 15.89 -13.77 3.06
C GLY A 225 14.53 -13.25 3.56
N ALA A 226 13.93 -12.25 2.90
CA ALA A 226 12.62 -11.75 3.27
C ALA A 226 11.55 -12.84 3.16
N ASP A 227 10.68 -12.93 4.16
CA ASP A 227 9.50 -13.79 4.06
C ASP A 227 8.52 -13.21 3.04
N TRP A 228 8.43 -11.88 2.96
CA TRP A 228 7.60 -11.15 2.02
C TRP A 228 8.41 -10.03 1.38
N LEU A 229 8.69 -10.16 0.08
CA LEU A 229 9.32 -9.11 -0.72
C LEU A 229 8.25 -8.46 -1.60
N PHE A 230 8.03 -7.16 -1.40
CA PHE A 230 7.30 -6.33 -2.36
C PHE A 230 8.30 -5.79 -3.38
N HIS A 231 8.08 -6.04 -4.66
CA HIS A 231 8.97 -5.53 -5.70
C HIS A 231 8.15 -5.01 -6.87
N GLU A 232 8.58 -3.89 -7.43
CA GLU A 232 7.96 -3.37 -8.64
C GLU A 232 8.19 -4.33 -9.81
N ALA A 233 7.22 -4.39 -10.71
CA ALA A 233 7.33 -5.10 -11.98
C ALA A 233 6.44 -4.40 -13.01
N PHE A 234 7.01 -3.42 -13.69
CA PHE A 234 6.24 -2.51 -14.51
C PHE A 234 5.47 -3.23 -15.62
N CYS A 235 6.11 -4.17 -16.32
CA CYS A 235 5.48 -4.93 -17.40
C CYS A 235 6.01 -6.37 -17.50
N LEU A 236 5.37 -7.17 -18.35
CA LEU A 236 5.89 -8.47 -18.77
C LEU A 236 7.21 -8.29 -19.55
N TYR A 237 8.13 -9.21 -19.41
CA TYR A 237 9.40 -9.20 -20.14
C TYR A 237 9.18 -9.22 -21.67
N ARG A 238 8.18 -9.98 -22.15
CA ARG A 238 7.82 -10.00 -23.58
C ARG A 238 7.37 -8.63 -24.11
N ASP A 239 6.83 -7.77 -23.26
CA ASP A 239 6.29 -6.46 -23.61
C ASP A 239 7.29 -5.31 -23.36
N ARG A 240 8.56 -5.63 -22.99
CA ARG A 240 9.59 -4.64 -22.65
C ARG A 240 9.90 -3.63 -23.78
N GLU A 241 9.81 -4.07 -25.04
CA GLU A 241 10.02 -3.18 -26.19
C GLU A 241 8.88 -2.17 -26.36
N ILE A 242 7.66 -2.51 -25.86
CA ILE A 242 6.49 -1.63 -25.93
C ILE A 242 6.56 -0.58 -24.81
N PHE A 243 6.96 -1.00 -23.62
CA PHE A 243 6.89 -0.17 -22.43
C PHE A 243 8.21 0.49 -22.05
N SER A 244 9.35 0.05 -22.58
CA SER A 244 10.71 0.53 -22.28
C SER A 244 10.95 0.66 -20.76
N PRO A 245 10.76 -0.41 -19.95
CA PRO A 245 10.86 -0.33 -18.49
C PRO A 245 12.25 0.12 -18.06
N TYR A 246 13.31 -0.39 -18.65
CA TYR A 246 14.69 -0.10 -18.26
C TYR A 246 15.05 1.38 -18.45
N GLU A 247 14.59 2.01 -19.54
CA GLU A 247 14.78 3.44 -19.79
C GLU A 247 14.04 4.31 -18.76
N LYS A 248 12.98 3.76 -18.16
CA LYS A 248 12.16 4.40 -17.14
C LYS A 248 12.57 4.01 -15.73
N HIS A 249 13.71 3.33 -15.55
CA HIS A 249 14.17 2.80 -14.28
C HIS A 249 13.12 1.90 -13.59
N HIS A 250 12.60 0.94 -14.36
CA HIS A 250 11.70 -0.11 -13.89
C HIS A 250 12.18 -1.49 -14.33
N SER A 251 11.67 -2.53 -13.68
CA SER A 251 11.93 -3.92 -14.03
C SER A 251 10.74 -4.57 -14.73
N THR A 252 10.97 -5.78 -15.25
CA THR A 252 9.92 -6.67 -15.73
C THR A 252 9.56 -7.69 -14.66
N VAL A 253 8.48 -8.44 -14.91
CA VAL A 253 8.08 -9.57 -14.02
C VAL A 253 9.24 -10.58 -13.89
N LYS A 254 9.88 -10.92 -15.00
CA LYS A 254 11.03 -11.83 -15.01
C LYS A 254 12.18 -11.32 -14.13
N ASP A 255 12.56 -10.05 -14.27
CA ASP A 255 13.65 -9.46 -13.49
C ASP A 255 13.34 -9.51 -11.98
N ALA A 256 12.09 -9.20 -11.59
CA ALA A 256 11.65 -9.23 -10.21
C ALA A 256 11.64 -10.65 -9.64
N CYS A 257 11.25 -11.65 -10.42
CA CYS A 257 11.26 -13.06 -10.01
C CYS A 257 12.69 -13.59 -9.85
N GLU A 258 13.59 -13.33 -10.81
CA GLU A 258 15.00 -13.72 -10.74
C GLU A 258 15.70 -13.07 -9.53
N LEU A 259 15.37 -11.80 -9.24
CA LEU A 259 15.88 -11.11 -8.05
C LEU A 259 15.38 -11.76 -6.76
N ALA A 260 14.10 -12.03 -6.64
CA ALA A 260 13.50 -12.64 -5.45
C ALA A 260 14.10 -14.03 -5.17
N GLU A 261 14.30 -14.82 -6.20
CA GLU A 261 14.94 -16.13 -6.11
C GLU A 261 16.40 -16.01 -5.63
N ARG A 262 17.18 -15.13 -6.23
CA ARG A 262 18.58 -14.86 -5.87
C ARG A 262 18.72 -14.36 -4.43
N LEU A 263 17.77 -13.59 -3.94
CA LEU A 263 17.77 -13.07 -2.56
C LEU A 263 17.21 -14.07 -1.53
N GLY A 264 16.63 -15.19 -1.98
CA GLY A 264 16.01 -16.18 -1.11
C GLY A 264 14.72 -15.68 -0.47
N ALA A 265 13.98 -14.82 -1.14
CA ALA A 265 12.67 -14.40 -0.68
C ALA A 265 11.67 -15.58 -0.75
N ARG A 266 10.79 -15.72 0.25
CA ARG A 266 9.80 -16.82 0.27
C ARG A 266 8.55 -16.48 -0.52
N HIS A 267 8.10 -15.24 -0.43
CA HIS A 267 6.95 -14.72 -1.14
C HIS A 267 7.32 -13.44 -1.86
N LEU A 268 6.99 -13.37 -3.15
CA LEU A 268 7.14 -12.15 -3.95
C LEU A 268 5.76 -11.55 -4.21
N ILE A 269 5.60 -10.27 -3.89
CA ILE A 269 4.41 -9.49 -4.22
C ILE A 269 4.80 -8.48 -5.29
N LEU A 270 4.29 -8.68 -6.50
CA LEU A 270 4.50 -7.74 -7.60
C LEU A 270 3.50 -6.59 -7.52
N TRP A 271 4.01 -5.39 -7.71
CA TRP A 271 3.23 -4.15 -7.67
C TRP A 271 3.80 -3.10 -8.64
N HIS A 272 3.25 -1.89 -8.67
CA HIS A 272 3.67 -0.80 -9.57
C HIS A 272 3.69 -1.23 -11.05
N THR A 273 2.57 -1.74 -11.51
CA THR A 273 2.41 -2.35 -12.83
C THR A 273 1.72 -1.41 -13.82
N GLU A 274 2.00 -1.56 -15.13
CA GLU A 274 1.30 -0.83 -16.17
C GLU A 274 -0.20 -1.17 -16.22
N ASP A 275 -1.03 -0.36 -16.89
CA ASP A 275 -2.49 -0.51 -16.88
C ASP A 275 -3.09 -1.22 -18.10
N LYS A 276 -2.34 -1.42 -19.19
CA LYS A 276 -2.87 -1.98 -20.43
C LYS A 276 -3.30 -3.44 -20.31
N THR A 277 -2.63 -4.22 -19.45
CA THR A 277 -2.96 -5.64 -19.23
C THR A 277 -4.09 -5.86 -18.23
N TYR A 278 -4.61 -4.81 -17.61
CA TYR A 278 -5.81 -4.94 -16.78
C TYR A 278 -7.04 -5.25 -17.69
N PRO A 279 -7.90 -6.26 -17.38
CA PRO A 279 -7.98 -7.03 -16.14
C PRO A 279 -7.20 -8.36 -16.11
N GLU A 280 -6.54 -8.77 -17.19
CA GLU A 280 -5.87 -10.08 -17.29
C GLU A 280 -4.52 -10.12 -16.57
N ARG A 281 -4.04 -8.99 -16.07
CA ARG A 281 -2.71 -8.79 -15.49
C ARG A 281 -2.31 -9.90 -14.51
N ALA A 282 -3.20 -10.24 -13.58
CA ALA A 282 -2.89 -11.24 -12.55
C ALA A 282 -2.54 -12.61 -13.14
N ALA A 283 -3.27 -13.03 -14.16
CA ALA A 283 -3.03 -14.30 -14.84
C ALA A 283 -1.76 -14.24 -15.69
N LEU A 284 -1.55 -13.15 -16.42
CA LEU A 284 -0.39 -12.96 -17.32
C LEU A 284 0.93 -12.90 -16.53
N TYR A 285 0.96 -12.10 -15.45
CA TYR A 285 2.16 -11.93 -14.61
C TYR A 285 2.51 -13.23 -13.90
N ARG A 286 1.50 -13.95 -13.42
CA ARG A 286 1.71 -15.27 -12.82
C ARG A 286 2.30 -16.25 -13.83
N ALA A 287 1.73 -16.34 -15.04
CA ALA A 287 2.20 -17.25 -16.05
C ALA A 287 3.65 -16.98 -16.47
N GLU A 288 4.09 -15.71 -16.49
CA GLU A 288 5.49 -15.37 -16.76
C GLU A 288 6.40 -15.65 -15.57
N GLY A 289 5.94 -15.38 -14.35
CA GLY A 289 6.76 -15.58 -13.14
C GLY A 289 6.91 -17.05 -12.73
N GLU A 290 6.04 -17.95 -13.23
CA GLU A 290 6.11 -19.39 -13.02
C GLU A 290 6.87 -20.13 -14.15
N ALA A 291 7.30 -19.44 -15.22
CA ALA A 291 7.98 -20.01 -16.39
C ALA A 291 9.50 -19.97 -16.24
#